data_56ac8f426d64d5faa762241a606b694d
#
_entry.id   56ac8f426d64d5faa762241a606b694d
#
_cell.length_a   1.000
_cell.length_b   1.000
_cell.length_c   1.000
_cell.angle_alpha   90.00
_cell.angle_beta   90.00
_cell.angle_gamma   90.00
#
_symmetry.space_group_name_H-M   'P 1'
#
loop_
_entity.id
_entity.type
_entity.pdbx_description
1 polymer ?
#
loop_
_entity_poly.entity_id
_entity_poly.type
_entity_poly.pdbx_seq_one_letter_code
_entity_poly.pdbx_strand_id
1 'polypeptide(L)'
;IRDSGVSGAGKSFTAKEEMTNIILTDPNADIIIIDPEREYSPLVKAMQGEVIHISATSENHINAMDMNSDYGDGANPVILKSEFILSLCEQLIGGTNLGAKQKSIIDRCTASVYRYYQQGNYMGTPPTLQDFREELLKQNEPEAQEIALAIELFTDGSLNTFAKHTNVDTHSRLICYDILDLGKQLQPIGMLVVLDSILNRIT
;
A
#
# COMPACT_ATOMS: atom_id res chain seq x y z
N ILE A 1 -16.74 18.72 -12.33
CA ILE A 1 -17.79 18.30 -13.29
C ILE A 1 -18.89 17.66 -12.44
N ARG A 2 -20.07 18.26 -12.45
CA ARG A 2 -21.22 17.68 -11.77
C ARG A 2 -21.68 16.48 -12.59
N ASP A 3 -21.48 15.31 -12.04
CA ASP A 3 -21.98 14.09 -12.63
C ASP A 3 -23.38 13.77 -12.06
N SER A 4 -24.38 13.96 -12.89
CA SER A 4 -25.74 13.55 -12.60
C SER A 4 -26.09 12.19 -13.23
N GLY A 5 -25.08 11.38 -13.45
CA GLY A 5 -25.23 10.09 -14.12
C GLY A 5 -26.08 9.09 -13.35
N VAL A 6 -27.11 8.60 -14.01
CA VAL A 6 -28.13 7.71 -13.44
C VAL A 6 -27.68 6.24 -13.38
N SER A 7 -26.52 5.87 -13.93
CA SER A 7 -25.99 4.51 -13.82
C SER A 7 -24.47 4.50 -13.71
N GLY A 8 -23.92 3.61 -12.90
CA GLY A 8 -22.48 3.38 -12.79
C GLY A 8 -21.82 3.05 -14.14
N ALA A 9 -22.53 2.41 -15.05
CA ALA A 9 -22.04 2.04 -16.38
C ALA A 9 -21.68 3.27 -17.25
N GLY A 10 -22.46 4.35 -17.18
CA GLY A 10 -22.18 5.58 -17.93
C GLY A 10 -20.94 6.33 -17.43
N LYS A 11 -20.71 6.31 -16.12
CA LYS A 11 -19.52 6.91 -15.51
C LYS A 11 -18.25 6.17 -15.87
N SER A 12 -18.26 4.84 -15.78
CA SER A 12 -17.12 4.00 -16.13
C SER A 12 -16.77 4.13 -17.62
N PHE A 13 -17.75 4.23 -18.50
CA PHE A 13 -17.52 4.41 -19.93
C PHE A 13 -16.83 5.76 -20.22
N THR A 14 -17.30 6.84 -19.63
CA THR A 14 -16.69 8.17 -19.81
C THR A 14 -15.27 8.22 -19.25
N ALA A 15 -15.03 7.62 -18.08
CA ALA A 15 -13.70 7.57 -17.49
C ALA A 15 -12.72 6.77 -18.36
N LYS A 16 -13.17 5.67 -18.96
CA LYS A 16 -12.37 4.86 -19.88
C LYS A 16 -12.02 5.61 -21.15
N GLU A 17 -12.97 6.38 -21.70
CA GLU A 17 -12.71 7.23 -22.88
C GLU A 17 -11.69 8.32 -22.58
N GLU A 18 -11.83 9.02 -21.45
CA GLU A 18 -10.88 10.06 -21.03
C GLU A 18 -9.49 9.50 -20.82
N MET A 19 -9.37 8.36 -20.15
CA MET A 19 -8.09 7.67 -19.93
C MET A 19 -7.42 7.31 -21.25
N THR A 20 -8.16 6.71 -22.16
CA THR A 20 -7.65 6.32 -23.49
C THR A 20 -7.15 7.54 -24.24
N ASN A 21 -7.93 8.62 -24.24
CA ASN A 21 -7.56 9.85 -24.92
C ASN A 21 -6.29 10.48 -24.34
N ILE A 22 -6.16 10.53 -23.01
CA ILE A 22 -4.97 11.07 -22.35
C ILE A 22 -3.73 10.25 -22.70
N ILE A 23 -3.81 8.94 -22.65
CA ILE A 23 -2.66 8.05 -22.97
C ILE A 23 -2.22 8.23 -24.43
N LEU A 24 -3.16 8.39 -25.34
CA LEU A 24 -2.86 8.55 -26.77
C LEU A 24 -2.34 9.92 -27.14
N THR A 25 -2.73 10.96 -26.42
CA THR A 25 -2.45 12.35 -26.79
C THR A 25 -1.36 13.02 -25.96
N ASP A 26 -1.13 12.56 -24.73
CA ASP A 26 -0.13 13.13 -23.83
C ASP A 26 0.96 12.11 -23.50
N PRO A 27 2.16 12.21 -24.10
CA PRO A 27 3.24 11.25 -23.86
C PRO A 27 3.84 11.34 -22.45
N ASN A 28 3.57 12.41 -21.71
CA ASN A 28 4.09 12.62 -20.36
C ASN A 28 3.09 12.29 -19.25
N ALA A 29 1.85 11.92 -19.60
CA ALA A 29 0.84 11.57 -18.61
C ALA A 29 1.07 10.19 -18.04
N ASP A 30 0.94 10.08 -16.73
CA ASP A 30 0.88 8.83 -16.01
C ASP A 30 -0.54 8.59 -15.49
N ILE A 31 -1.04 7.40 -15.70
CA ILE A 31 -2.36 7.02 -15.21
C ILE A 31 -2.21 5.80 -14.30
N ILE A 32 -2.73 5.93 -13.09
CA ILE A 32 -2.74 4.87 -12.08
C ILE A 32 -4.17 4.62 -11.67
N ILE A 33 -4.60 3.37 -11.77
CA ILE A 33 -5.97 2.94 -11.50
C ILE A 33 -5.94 1.94 -10.37
N ILE A 34 -6.84 2.10 -9.40
CA ILE A 34 -7.16 1.06 -8.44
C ILE A 34 -8.50 0.46 -8.88
N ASP A 35 -8.50 -0.84 -9.15
CA ASP A 35 -9.61 -1.52 -9.82
C ASP A 35 -10.17 -2.65 -8.92
N PRO A 36 -11.06 -2.31 -7.98
CA PRO A 36 -11.61 -3.31 -7.06
C PRO A 36 -12.63 -4.26 -7.71
N GLU A 37 -13.15 -3.92 -8.88
CA GLU A 37 -14.19 -4.67 -9.57
C GLU A 37 -13.75 -5.25 -10.93
N ARG A 38 -12.49 -5.10 -11.28
CA ARG A 38 -11.90 -5.55 -12.55
C ARG A 38 -12.59 -4.96 -13.79
N GLU A 39 -13.04 -3.73 -13.68
CA GLU A 39 -13.67 -3.03 -14.81
C GLU A 39 -12.64 -2.46 -15.80
N TYR A 40 -11.47 -2.06 -15.33
CA TYR A 40 -10.43 -1.37 -16.11
C TYR A 40 -9.31 -2.28 -16.59
N SER A 41 -9.07 -3.39 -15.92
CA SER A 41 -7.96 -4.29 -16.24
C SER A 41 -7.93 -4.74 -17.69
N PRO A 42 -9.06 -5.14 -18.31
CA PRO A 42 -9.05 -5.55 -19.73
C PRO A 42 -8.62 -4.41 -20.68
N LEU A 43 -9.08 -3.18 -20.41
CA LEU A 43 -8.72 -2.02 -21.22
C LEU A 43 -7.23 -1.66 -21.07
N VAL A 44 -6.72 -1.68 -19.84
CA VAL A 44 -5.31 -1.42 -19.58
C VAL A 44 -4.41 -2.42 -20.27
N LYS A 45 -4.78 -3.71 -20.26
CA LYS A 45 -4.07 -4.75 -21.03
C LYS A 45 -4.10 -4.49 -22.53
N ALA A 46 -5.25 -4.11 -23.07
CA ALA A 46 -5.40 -3.80 -24.49
C ALA A 46 -4.56 -2.59 -24.91
N MET A 47 -4.30 -1.66 -24.01
CA MET A 47 -3.46 -0.49 -24.21
C MET A 47 -1.98 -0.75 -23.87
N GLN A 48 -1.59 -1.99 -23.62
CA GLN A 48 -0.23 -2.41 -23.25
C GLN A 48 0.27 -1.77 -21.94
N GLY A 49 -0.65 -1.42 -21.05
CA GLY A 49 -0.32 -1.01 -19.69
C GLY A 49 -0.03 -2.22 -18.79
N GLU A 50 0.45 -1.91 -17.58
CA GLU A 50 0.75 -2.90 -16.57
C GLU A 50 -0.48 -3.17 -15.70
N VAL A 51 -0.91 -4.43 -15.61
CA VAL A 51 -1.95 -4.86 -14.67
C VAL A 51 -1.28 -5.65 -13.56
N ILE A 52 -1.36 -5.13 -12.34
CA ILE A 52 -0.82 -5.76 -11.15
C ILE A 52 -1.98 -6.42 -10.41
N HIS A 53 -2.08 -7.73 -10.53
CA HIS A 53 -3.09 -8.53 -9.84
C HIS A 53 -2.59 -8.90 -8.45
N ILE A 54 -3.33 -8.49 -7.42
CA ILE A 54 -2.98 -8.73 -6.01
C ILE A 54 -4.11 -9.50 -5.35
N SER A 55 -3.75 -10.60 -4.71
CA SER A 55 -4.66 -11.42 -3.91
C SER A 55 -3.90 -12.08 -2.76
N ALA A 56 -4.63 -12.78 -1.89
CA ALA A 56 -4.01 -13.56 -0.80
C ALA A 56 -3.06 -14.65 -1.33
N THR A 57 -3.28 -15.12 -2.56
CA THR A 57 -2.54 -16.24 -3.17
C THR A 57 -1.71 -15.86 -4.38
N SER A 58 -1.73 -14.60 -4.80
CA SER A 58 -0.93 -14.15 -5.95
C SER A 58 0.57 -14.13 -5.62
N GLU A 59 1.39 -14.26 -6.65
CA GLU A 59 2.84 -14.12 -6.52
C GLU A 59 3.31 -12.66 -6.58
N ASN A 60 2.41 -11.73 -6.85
CA ASN A 60 2.69 -10.31 -6.89
C ASN A 60 2.57 -9.71 -5.49
N HIS A 61 3.59 -8.97 -5.08
CA HIS A 61 3.65 -8.36 -3.76
C HIS A 61 4.02 -6.89 -3.84
N ILE A 62 3.37 -6.09 -2.99
CA ILE A 62 3.75 -4.72 -2.68
C ILE A 62 4.05 -4.66 -1.20
N ASN A 63 5.25 -4.24 -0.85
CA ASN A 63 5.67 -4.11 0.54
C ASN A 63 5.01 -2.87 1.16
N ALA A 64 4.21 -3.08 2.20
CA ALA A 64 3.55 -2.00 2.91
C ALA A 64 4.54 -1.00 3.53
N MET A 65 5.79 -1.39 3.72
CA MET A 65 6.82 -0.56 4.33
C MET A 65 7.80 0.06 3.33
N ASP A 66 7.54 -0.06 2.04
CA ASP A 66 8.35 0.62 1.03
C ASP A 66 8.33 2.14 1.24
N MET A 67 9.50 2.74 1.14
CA MET A 67 9.70 4.17 1.32
C MET A 67 11.00 4.59 0.65
N ASN A 68 11.00 5.72 -0.05
CA ASN A 68 12.21 6.34 -0.55
C ASN A 68 12.54 7.63 0.24
N SER A 69 13.66 8.28 -0.09
CA SER A 69 14.10 9.52 0.57
C SER A 69 13.14 10.69 0.37
N ASP A 70 12.34 10.65 -0.67
CA ASP A 70 11.43 11.74 -1.05
C ASP A 70 10.00 11.52 -0.52
N TYR A 71 9.80 10.45 0.23
CA TYR A 71 8.50 10.16 0.82
C TYR A 71 8.02 11.33 1.68
N GLY A 72 6.85 11.86 1.36
CA GLY A 72 6.26 12.95 2.10
C GLY A 72 6.81 14.35 1.78
N ASP A 73 7.33 14.55 0.60
CA ASP A 73 7.61 15.88 0.05
C ASP A 73 8.68 16.68 0.83
N GLY A 74 9.80 16.05 1.12
CA GLY A 74 10.97 16.70 1.72
C GLY A 74 10.95 16.83 3.25
N ALA A 75 9.88 16.42 3.91
CA ALA A 75 9.87 16.26 5.37
C ALA A 75 10.67 15.01 5.77
N ASN A 76 10.82 14.76 7.08
CA ASN A 76 11.44 13.52 7.54
C ASN A 76 10.59 12.31 7.12
N PRO A 77 11.05 11.48 6.18
CA PRO A 77 10.22 10.40 5.64
C PRO A 77 9.75 9.40 6.69
N VAL A 78 10.59 9.12 7.68
CA VAL A 78 10.27 8.16 8.75
C VAL A 78 9.11 8.64 9.60
N ILE A 79 9.03 9.94 9.89
CA ILE A 79 7.91 10.51 10.67
C ILE A 79 6.59 10.33 9.92
N LEU A 80 6.57 10.66 8.64
CA LEU A 80 5.37 10.53 7.82
C LEU A 80 5.00 9.06 7.59
N LYS A 81 5.99 8.20 7.40
CA LYS A 81 5.75 6.77 7.30
C LYS A 81 5.20 6.20 8.60
N SER A 82 5.64 6.71 9.75
CA SER A 82 5.11 6.31 11.04
C SER A 82 3.60 6.59 11.17
N GLU A 83 3.14 7.73 10.66
CA GLU A 83 1.70 8.03 10.62
C GLU A 83 0.94 7.01 9.76
N PHE A 84 1.49 6.64 8.61
CA PHE A 84 0.91 5.60 7.76
C PHE A 84 0.87 4.25 8.47
N ILE A 85 1.97 3.85 9.14
CA ILE A 85 2.03 2.58 9.87
C ILE A 85 1.03 2.56 11.03
N LEU A 86 0.82 3.67 11.72
CA LEU A 86 -0.24 3.79 12.73
C LEU A 86 -1.62 3.52 12.13
N SER A 87 -1.95 4.16 11.01
CA SER A 87 -3.21 3.94 10.31
C SER A 87 -3.36 2.50 9.83
N LEU A 88 -2.29 1.91 9.31
CA LEU A 88 -2.27 0.52 8.87
C LEU A 88 -2.53 -0.43 10.05
N CYS A 89 -1.87 -0.21 11.19
CA CYS A 89 -2.08 -1.02 12.39
C CYS A 89 -3.52 -0.92 12.90
N GLU A 90 -4.14 0.24 12.83
CA GLU A 90 -5.57 0.40 13.16
C GLU A 90 -6.45 -0.51 12.31
N GLN A 91 -6.17 -0.60 11.02
CA GLN A 91 -6.88 -1.52 10.13
C GLN A 91 -6.56 -2.99 10.41
N LEU A 92 -5.29 -3.32 10.63
CA LEU A 92 -4.87 -4.71 10.90
C LEU A 92 -5.47 -5.26 12.20
N ILE A 93 -5.57 -4.43 13.23
CA ILE A 93 -6.08 -4.83 14.55
C ILE A 93 -7.61 -4.78 14.60
N GLY A 94 -8.23 -4.04 13.70
CA GLY A 94 -9.70 -3.97 13.60
C GLY A 94 -10.32 -2.84 14.43
N GLY A 95 -10.03 -1.59 14.07
CA GLY A 95 -10.80 -0.45 14.51
C GLY A 95 -10.22 0.35 15.69
N THR A 96 -11.00 0.56 16.73
CA THR A 96 -10.80 1.59 17.76
C THR A 96 -9.88 1.18 18.92
N ASN A 97 -9.10 0.11 18.78
CA ASN A 97 -8.41 -0.50 19.91
C ASN A 97 -6.98 0.00 20.16
N LEU A 98 -6.52 1.02 19.44
CA LEU A 98 -5.21 1.59 19.67
C LEU A 98 -5.30 2.79 20.62
N GLY A 99 -4.90 2.56 21.87
CA GLY A 99 -4.72 3.61 22.85
C GLY A 99 -3.37 4.29 22.74
N ALA A 100 -3.11 5.25 23.63
CA ALA A 100 -1.87 6.02 23.64
C ALA A 100 -0.62 5.15 23.81
N LYS A 101 -0.68 4.13 24.66
CA LYS A 101 0.44 3.21 24.89
C LYS A 101 0.81 2.43 23.63
N GLN A 102 -0.20 1.89 22.96
CA GLN A 102 -0.02 1.12 21.72
C GLN A 102 0.57 1.99 20.61
N LYS A 103 0.08 3.21 20.45
CA LYS A 103 0.60 4.17 19.47
C LYS A 103 2.07 4.51 19.71
N SER A 104 2.44 4.71 20.97
CA SER A 104 3.84 4.98 21.34
C SER A 104 4.76 3.82 21.00
N ILE A 105 4.32 2.59 21.24
CA ILE A 105 5.07 1.38 20.90
C ILE A 105 5.23 1.23 19.38
N ILE A 106 4.16 1.43 18.63
CA ILE A 106 4.18 1.36 17.16
C ILE A 106 5.14 2.40 16.58
N ASP A 107 5.07 3.62 17.07
CA ASP A 107 5.97 4.70 16.63
C ASP A 107 7.44 4.36 16.92
N ARG A 108 7.74 3.91 18.10
CA ARG A 108 9.10 3.50 18.51
C ARG A 108 9.63 2.35 17.65
N CYS A 109 8.81 1.33 17.39
CA CYS A 109 9.20 0.20 16.58
C CYS A 109 9.36 0.58 15.10
N THR A 110 8.55 1.50 14.59
CA THR A 110 8.71 2.01 13.23
C THR A 110 10.06 2.72 13.07
N ALA A 111 10.40 3.61 13.99
CA ALA A 111 11.70 4.29 13.97
C ALA A 111 12.86 3.30 14.04
N SER A 112 12.74 2.29 14.90
CA SER A 112 13.77 1.26 15.08
C SER A 112 13.99 0.43 13.82
N VAL A 113 12.91 -0.01 13.18
CA VAL A 113 12.99 -0.89 11.99
C VAL A 113 13.56 -0.17 10.77
N TYR A 114 13.38 1.15 10.66
CA TYR A 114 13.91 1.96 9.56
C TYR A 114 15.34 2.46 9.80
N ARG A 115 15.91 2.27 10.97
CA ARG A 115 17.21 2.85 11.34
C ARG A 115 18.32 2.53 10.34
N TYR A 116 18.52 1.26 10.02
CA TYR A 116 19.57 0.85 9.08
C TYR A 116 19.30 1.32 7.66
N TYR A 117 18.05 1.26 7.23
CA TYR A 117 17.64 1.74 5.93
C TYR A 117 17.91 3.24 5.77
N GLN A 118 17.58 4.02 6.80
CA GLN A 118 17.83 5.46 6.86
C GLN A 118 19.33 5.78 6.88
N GLN A 119 20.12 5.04 7.65
CA GLN A 119 21.58 5.19 7.70
C GLN A 119 22.24 4.90 6.36
N GLY A 120 21.67 4.02 5.57
CA GLY A 120 22.09 3.71 4.20
C GLY A 120 21.53 4.64 3.14
N ASN A 121 21.00 5.81 3.53
CA ASN A 121 20.39 6.80 2.62
C ASN A 121 19.27 6.22 1.76
N TYR A 122 18.50 5.29 2.32
CA TYR A 122 17.35 4.64 1.64
C TYR A 122 17.74 3.86 0.38
N MET A 123 19.01 3.45 0.27
CA MET A 123 19.54 2.74 -0.90
C MET A 123 19.54 1.23 -0.75
N GLY A 124 19.33 0.74 0.46
CA GLY A 124 19.31 -0.69 0.76
C GLY A 124 17.96 -1.33 0.51
N THR A 125 17.77 -2.49 1.11
CA THR A 125 16.48 -3.20 1.09
C THR A 125 15.59 -2.62 2.19
N PRO A 126 14.38 -2.14 1.84
CA PRO A 126 13.45 -1.64 2.85
C PRO A 126 13.02 -2.75 3.81
N PRO A 127 12.70 -2.41 5.07
CA PRO A 127 12.11 -3.40 5.97
C PRO A 127 10.73 -3.84 5.51
N THR A 128 10.24 -4.92 6.08
CA THR A 128 8.89 -5.47 5.85
C THR A 128 8.08 -5.44 7.14
N LEU A 129 6.78 -5.75 7.01
CA LEU A 129 5.91 -5.92 8.19
C LEU A 129 6.36 -7.07 9.08
N GLN A 130 7.06 -8.07 8.54
CA GLN A 130 7.68 -9.13 9.35
C GLN A 130 8.77 -8.57 10.24
N ASP A 131 9.62 -7.71 9.69
CA ASP A 131 10.67 -7.01 10.47
C ASP A 131 10.06 -6.13 11.55
N PHE A 132 8.97 -5.44 11.23
CA PHE A 132 8.22 -4.62 12.19
C PHE A 132 7.68 -5.46 13.34
N ARG A 133 7.08 -6.61 13.05
CA ARG A 133 6.58 -7.53 14.06
C ARG A 133 7.72 -8.05 14.96
N GLU A 134 8.86 -8.39 14.38
CA GLU A 134 10.05 -8.80 15.15
C GLU A 134 10.50 -7.70 16.13
N GLU A 135 10.46 -6.44 15.71
CA GLU A 135 10.73 -5.32 16.60
C GLU A 135 9.73 -5.23 17.77
N LEU A 136 8.45 -5.44 17.50
CA LEU A 136 7.43 -5.49 18.55
C LEU A 136 7.73 -6.61 19.57
N LEU A 137 8.13 -7.77 19.10
CA LEU A 137 8.45 -8.91 19.95
C LEU A 137 9.68 -8.67 20.85
N LYS A 138 10.57 -7.77 20.47
CA LYS A 138 11.74 -7.39 21.27
C LYS A 138 11.40 -6.43 22.42
N GLN A 139 10.24 -5.80 22.39
CA GLN A 139 9.83 -4.86 23.43
C GLN A 139 9.40 -5.59 24.70
N ASN A 140 9.59 -4.94 25.86
CA ASN A 140 9.29 -5.54 27.16
C ASN A 140 7.81 -5.40 27.57
N GLU A 141 7.08 -4.47 26.97
CA GLU A 141 5.71 -4.17 27.36
C GLU A 141 4.74 -5.25 26.87
N PRO A 142 3.79 -5.67 27.72
CA PRO A 142 2.75 -6.61 27.31
C PRO A 142 1.93 -6.14 26.12
N GLU A 143 1.70 -4.83 26.03
CA GLU A 143 0.96 -4.20 24.92
C GLU A 143 1.65 -4.44 23.58
N ALA A 144 2.99 -4.47 23.57
CA ALA A 144 3.75 -4.78 22.34
C ALA A 144 3.54 -6.24 21.91
N GLN A 145 3.49 -7.16 22.85
CA GLN A 145 3.23 -8.56 22.58
C GLN A 145 1.79 -8.77 22.06
N GLU A 146 0.84 -8.04 22.59
CA GLU A 146 -0.54 -8.06 22.14
C GLU A 146 -0.67 -7.54 20.70
N ILE A 147 -0.01 -6.45 20.38
CA ILE A 147 0.03 -5.91 19.00
C ILE A 147 0.66 -6.93 18.05
N ALA A 148 1.80 -7.50 18.42
CA ALA A 148 2.48 -8.50 17.60
C ALA A 148 1.59 -9.71 17.31
N LEU A 149 0.85 -10.18 18.29
CA LEU A 149 -0.11 -11.29 18.13
C LEU A 149 -1.29 -10.87 17.23
N ALA A 150 -1.80 -9.65 17.40
CA ALA A 150 -2.94 -9.16 16.64
C ALA A 150 -2.64 -9.01 15.15
N ILE A 151 -1.40 -8.66 14.78
CA ILE A 151 -1.01 -8.50 13.38
C ILE A 151 -0.38 -9.75 12.76
N GLU A 152 -0.20 -10.81 13.51
CA GLU A 152 0.47 -12.04 13.05
C GLU A 152 -0.16 -12.61 11.77
N LEU A 153 -1.48 -12.61 11.67
CA LEU A 153 -2.20 -13.11 10.49
C LEU A 153 -1.70 -12.45 9.19
N PHE A 154 -1.40 -11.16 9.24
CA PHE A 154 -1.04 -10.32 8.09
C PHE A 154 0.48 -10.16 7.89
N THR A 155 1.28 -10.68 8.79
CA THR A 155 2.76 -10.58 8.72
C THR A 155 3.40 -11.93 8.49
N ASP A 156 3.18 -12.89 9.36
CA ASP A 156 3.76 -14.24 9.30
C ASP A 156 2.70 -15.30 8.98
N GLY A 157 1.43 -14.97 9.11
CA GLY A 157 0.30 -15.85 8.83
C GLY A 157 -0.07 -15.94 7.35
N SER A 158 -1.23 -16.52 7.07
CA SER A 158 -1.67 -16.83 5.71
C SER A 158 -2.03 -15.60 4.85
N LEU A 159 -2.33 -14.46 5.47
CA LEU A 159 -2.70 -13.23 4.76
C LEU A 159 -1.54 -12.22 4.70
N ASN A 160 -0.33 -12.70 4.42
CA ASN A 160 0.91 -11.94 4.49
C ASN A 160 1.33 -11.28 3.18
N THR A 161 0.39 -11.07 2.26
CA THR A 161 0.72 -10.60 0.90
C THR A 161 1.40 -9.23 0.87
N PHE A 162 1.15 -8.35 1.85
CA PHE A 162 1.76 -7.03 1.96
C PHE A 162 2.97 -6.98 2.92
N ALA A 163 3.39 -8.13 3.45
CA ALA A 163 4.53 -8.27 4.34
C ALA A 163 5.79 -8.79 3.63
N LYS A 164 5.76 -8.87 2.32
CA LYS A 164 6.86 -9.34 1.48
C LYS A 164 7.43 -8.18 0.66
N HIS A 165 8.68 -8.31 0.23
CA HIS A 165 9.30 -7.30 -0.61
C HIS A 165 8.55 -7.12 -1.92
N THR A 166 8.48 -5.89 -2.40
CA THR A 166 7.87 -5.55 -3.69
C THR A 166 8.61 -6.27 -4.82
N ASN A 167 7.87 -6.98 -5.65
CA ASN A 167 8.40 -7.75 -6.78
C ASN A 167 7.74 -7.39 -8.11
N VAL A 168 7.03 -6.27 -8.18
CA VAL A 168 6.34 -5.79 -9.38
C VAL A 168 6.86 -4.41 -9.78
N ASP A 169 6.76 -4.09 -11.07
CA ASP A 169 7.10 -2.75 -11.56
C ASP A 169 5.96 -1.78 -11.26
N THR A 170 6.22 -0.84 -10.36
CA THR A 170 5.26 0.20 -9.97
C THR A 170 5.53 1.54 -10.67
N HIS A 171 6.40 1.58 -11.69
CA HIS A 171 6.82 2.80 -12.38
C HIS A 171 6.31 2.93 -13.82
N SER A 172 5.49 1.99 -14.29
CA SER A 172 4.91 2.07 -15.62
C SER A 172 3.99 3.28 -15.75
N ARG A 173 3.92 3.80 -16.95
CA ARG A 173 3.12 4.98 -17.32
C ARG A 173 1.61 4.76 -17.18
N LEU A 174 1.16 3.52 -17.40
CA LEU A 174 -0.24 3.11 -17.25
C LEU A 174 -0.26 1.85 -16.38
N ILE A 175 -0.76 2.00 -15.16
CA ILE A 175 -0.83 0.91 -14.18
C ILE A 175 -2.26 0.75 -13.69
N CYS A 176 -2.69 -0.50 -13.61
CA CYS A 176 -3.93 -0.89 -12.96
C CYS A 176 -3.65 -1.89 -11.85
N TYR A 177 -3.99 -1.52 -10.63
CA TYR A 177 -3.95 -2.42 -9.49
C TYR A 177 -5.29 -3.15 -9.40
N ASP A 178 -5.30 -4.40 -9.86
CA ASP A 178 -6.47 -5.28 -9.81
C ASP A 178 -6.52 -5.95 -8.43
N ILE A 179 -7.44 -5.51 -7.58
CA ILE A 179 -7.58 -5.96 -6.19
C ILE A 179 -8.90 -6.69 -5.95
N LEU A 180 -9.61 -7.09 -7.01
CA LEU A 180 -10.88 -7.80 -6.88
C LEU A 180 -10.77 -9.04 -5.99
N ASP A 181 -9.68 -9.79 -6.11
CA ASP A 181 -9.51 -11.09 -5.45
C ASP A 181 -8.82 -11.00 -4.07
N LEU A 182 -8.64 -9.80 -3.52
CA LEU A 182 -8.07 -9.63 -2.17
C LEU A 182 -8.93 -10.25 -1.08
N GLY A 183 -10.23 -10.26 -1.28
CA GLY A 183 -11.17 -10.71 -0.28
C GLY A 183 -11.45 -9.67 0.81
N LYS A 184 -12.43 -9.99 1.65
CA LYS A 184 -13.00 -9.06 2.64
C LYS A 184 -11.98 -8.59 3.68
N GLN A 185 -11.08 -9.46 4.13
CA GLN A 185 -10.12 -9.12 5.18
C GLN A 185 -8.99 -8.24 4.66
N LEU A 186 -8.51 -8.50 3.45
CA LEU A 186 -7.37 -7.80 2.87
C LEU A 186 -7.73 -6.55 2.09
N GLN A 187 -8.95 -6.41 1.60
CA GLN A 187 -9.30 -5.29 0.72
C GLN A 187 -9.08 -3.91 1.34
N PRO A 188 -9.52 -3.63 2.60
CA PRO A 188 -9.23 -2.33 3.22
C PRO A 188 -7.73 -2.08 3.41
N ILE A 189 -6.98 -3.12 3.73
CA ILE A 189 -5.52 -3.05 3.88
C ILE A 189 -4.86 -2.78 2.53
N GLY A 190 -5.28 -3.50 1.50
CA GLY A 190 -4.80 -3.32 0.14
C GLY A 190 -5.03 -1.92 -0.41
N MET A 191 -6.18 -1.33 -0.11
CA MET A 191 -6.48 0.06 -0.48
C MET A 191 -5.47 1.03 0.15
N LEU A 192 -5.18 0.88 1.44
CA LEU A 192 -4.20 1.73 2.13
C LEU A 192 -2.80 1.54 1.55
N VAL A 193 -2.36 0.31 1.37
CA VAL A 193 -1.01 0.00 0.88
C VAL A 193 -0.81 0.50 -0.55
N VAL A 194 -1.78 0.28 -1.42
CA VAL A 194 -1.70 0.75 -2.82
C VAL A 194 -1.70 2.27 -2.89
N LEU A 195 -2.57 2.94 -2.13
CA LEU A 195 -2.58 4.41 -2.06
C LEU A 195 -1.25 4.97 -1.56
N ASP A 196 -0.66 4.38 -0.52
CA ASP A 196 0.62 4.79 -0.01
C ASP A 196 1.75 4.56 -1.03
N SER A 197 1.72 3.44 -1.74
CA SER A 197 2.65 3.14 -2.82
C SER A 197 2.57 4.18 -3.96
N ILE A 198 1.36 4.62 -4.29
CA ILE A 198 1.14 5.67 -5.29
C ILE A 198 1.74 6.99 -4.81
N LEU A 199 1.49 7.37 -3.56
CA LEU A 199 2.06 8.59 -2.97
C LEU A 199 3.58 8.55 -2.93
N ASN A 200 4.16 7.42 -2.60
CA ASN A 200 5.61 7.22 -2.60
C ASN A 200 6.22 7.37 -3.99
N ARG A 201 5.47 7.06 -5.04
CA ARG A 201 5.91 7.21 -6.43
C ARG A 201 5.86 8.66 -6.92
N ILE A 202 4.85 9.42 -6.50
CA ILE A 202 4.58 10.78 -7.00
C ILE A 202 5.55 11.80 -6.39
N THR A 203 6.01 11.55 -5.17
CA THR A 203 6.98 12.39 -4.47
C THR A 203 8.42 11.90 -4.67
#